data_b24b1e6a6b3b54173f5c6043632f062a
#
_entry.id   b24b1e6a6b3b54173f5c6043632f062a
#
_cell.length_a   1.000
_cell.length_b   1.000
_cell.length_c   1.000
_cell.angle_alpha   90.00
_cell.angle_beta   90.00
_cell.angle_gamma   90.00
#
_symmetry.space_group_name_H-M   'P 1'
#
loop_
_entity.id
_entity.type
_entity.pdbx_description
1 polymer ?
#
loop_
_entity_poly.entity_id
_entity_poly.type
_entity_poly.pdbx_seq_one_letter_code
_entity_poly.pdbx_strand_id
1 'polypeptide(L)'
;MYKTSTEIGSISEIIGEEKAVEFVAEAGFDAWDFTMFRMVDYNWQTNTANVNNGHPLSKDDAADFARTLRKIGEDNGIYCNQSHAPFPTRCKEIRDLYKKSIELTAIAGGKICVIHPDNYKSAAENAEIYAELLPFAKQHGVKIAAENMWNFIGGKTSPAACSDEVSFREHLDAVNDDYFVACVDIGHAEMAGLDTSAEKMLVALGDKVQCLHIHDNDLIHDSHQIPFSMNIDFAKVVNALKKIDYKGDLTLEASSYLSSRGYADRESVFNGVKELYASVKKLKEMF
;
A
#
# COMPACT_ATOMS: atom_id res chain seq x y z
N MET A 1 7.44 5.17 19.84
CA MET A 1 6.04 5.57 19.56
C MET A 1 5.83 5.45 18.06
N TYR A 2 4.78 4.75 17.61
CA TYR A 2 4.49 4.58 16.19
C TYR A 2 4.22 5.91 15.50
N LYS A 3 4.62 6.05 14.24
CA LYS A 3 4.26 7.15 13.37
C LYS A 3 3.04 6.80 12.54
N THR A 4 2.34 7.81 12.06
CA THR A 4 1.10 7.65 11.29
C THR A 4 1.31 8.08 9.85
N SER A 5 0.73 7.33 8.92
CA SER A 5 0.80 7.61 7.47
C SER A 5 -0.54 7.30 6.80
N THR A 6 -0.72 7.80 5.60
CA THR A 6 -1.84 7.43 4.72
C THR A 6 -1.40 7.45 3.26
N GLU A 7 -2.05 6.63 2.44
CA GLU A 7 -1.92 6.71 1.00
C GLU A 7 -2.44 8.07 0.49
N ILE A 8 -1.80 8.60 -0.55
CA ILE A 8 -2.19 9.89 -1.14
C ILE A 8 -3.03 9.76 -2.41
N GLY A 9 -3.20 8.54 -2.96
CA GLY A 9 -3.87 8.32 -4.23
C GLY A 9 -5.30 8.80 -4.24
N SER A 10 -6.10 8.39 -3.24
CA SER A 10 -7.51 8.78 -3.12
C SER A 10 -7.71 10.29 -2.91
N ILE A 11 -6.76 10.94 -2.24
CA ILE A 11 -6.77 12.38 -2.04
C ILE A 11 -6.39 13.08 -3.35
N SER A 12 -5.33 12.59 -4.01
CA SER A 12 -4.78 13.19 -5.22
C SER A 12 -5.72 13.10 -6.43
N GLU A 13 -6.57 12.09 -6.50
CA GLU A 13 -7.61 11.99 -7.52
C GLU A 13 -8.53 13.21 -7.53
N ILE A 14 -8.73 13.85 -6.38
CA ILE A 14 -9.64 14.98 -6.22
C ILE A 14 -8.89 16.32 -6.36
N ILE A 15 -7.68 16.43 -5.79
CA ILE A 15 -6.99 17.73 -5.64
C ILE A 15 -5.56 17.78 -6.18
N GLY A 16 -5.04 16.70 -6.74
CA GLY A 16 -3.65 16.54 -7.21
C GLY A 16 -2.68 16.15 -6.09
N GLU A 17 -1.55 15.53 -6.48
CA GLU A 17 -0.59 14.92 -5.55
C GLU A 17 0.11 15.94 -4.65
N GLU A 18 0.52 17.10 -5.20
CA GLU A 18 1.20 18.15 -4.44
C GLU A 18 0.32 18.63 -3.29
N LYS A 19 -0.96 18.88 -3.56
CA LYS A 19 -1.91 19.31 -2.54
C LYS A 19 -2.32 18.20 -1.59
N ALA A 20 -2.30 16.94 -2.06
CA ALA A 20 -2.55 15.79 -1.21
C ALA A 20 -1.47 15.67 -0.12
N VAL A 21 -0.18 15.81 -0.46
CA VAL A 21 0.93 15.78 0.51
C VAL A 21 0.80 16.92 1.51
N GLU A 22 0.47 18.16 1.06
CA GLU A 22 0.22 19.29 1.97
C GLU A 22 -0.92 18.99 2.96
N PHE A 23 -2.05 18.45 2.48
CA PHE A 23 -3.21 18.14 3.33
C PHE A 23 -2.93 17.03 4.34
N VAL A 24 -2.16 16.01 3.95
CA VAL A 24 -1.71 14.96 4.86
C VAL A 24 -0.86 15.55 5.99
N ALA A 25 0.08 16.44 5.68
CA ALA A 25 0.88 17.12 6.70
C ALA A 25 0.03 18.03 7.60
N GLU A 26 -0.84 18.85 7.00
CA GLU A 26 -1.69 19.80 7.74
C GLU A 26 -2.70 19.10 8.65
N ALA A 27 -3.18 17.89 8.27
CA ALA A 27 -4.06 17.07 9.09
C ALA A 27 -3.35 16.48 10.31
N GLY A 28 -2.02 16.39 10.31
CA GLY A 28 -1.21 15.96 11.44
C GLY A 28 -0.56 14.56 11.30
N PHE A 29 -0.56 13.98 10.12
CA PHE A 29 0.19 12.74 9.85
C PHE A 29 1.70 12.98 9.96
N ASP A 30 2.43 11.92 10.33
CA ASP A 30 3.89 11.93 10.41
C ASP A 30 4.56 11.63 9.05
N ALA A 31 3.85 10.93 8.16
CA ALA A 31 4.36 10.45 6.87
C ALA A 31 3.24 10.28 5.84
N TRP A 32 3.63 9.98 4.60
CA TRP A 32 2.72 9.71 3.48
C TRP A 32 3.20 8.51 2.66
N ASP A 33 2.25 7.74 2.12
CA ASP A 33 2.48 6.63 1.21
C ASP A 33 2.31 7.12 -0.23
N PHE A 34 3.35 6.91 -1.04
CA PHE A 34 3.40 7.35 -2.42
C PHE A 34 2.69 6.37 -3.35
N THR A 35 1.40 6.51 -3.48
CA THR A 35 0.59 5.73 -4.42
C THR A 35 0.86 6.14 -5.86
N MET A 36 1.33 5.20 -6.68
CA MET A 36 1.72 5.44 -8.08
C MET A 36 0.73 4.85 -9.11
N PHE A 37 -0.50 4.52 -8.71
CA PHE A 37 -1.50 3.89 -9.59
C PHE A 37 -1.79 4.72 -10.85
N ARG A 38 -1.80 6.04 -10.72
CA ARG A 38 -2.10 6.97 -11.80
C ARG A 38 -1.00 7.08 -12.87
N MET A 39 0.15 6.40 -12.71
CA MET A 39 1.14 6.36 -13.79
C MET A 39 0.72 5.47 -14.97
N VAL A 40 -0.39 4.74 -14.84
CA VAL A 40 -0.96 3.88 -15.89
C VAL A 40 -2.48 3.86 -15.79
N ASP A 41 -3.17 3.89 -16.92
CA ASP A 41 -4.61 3.57 -16.98
C ASP A 41 -4.76 2.11 -17.38
N TYR A 42 -5.29 1.29 -16.47
CA TYR A 42 -5.53 -0.12 -16.73
C TYR A 42 -7.00 -0.41 -16.97
N ASN A 43 -7.30 -1.03 -18.11
CA ASN A 43 -8.66 -1.47 -18.46
C ASN A 43 -8.86 -2.93 -18.04
N TRP A 44 -9.63 -3.14 -16.99
CA TRP A 44 -9.92 -4.46 -16.43
C TRP A 44 -10.74 -5.37 -17.34
N GLN A 45 -11.52 -4.81 -18.28
CA GLN A 45 -12.35 -5.58 -19.20
C GLN A 45 -11.53 -6.15 -20.36
N THR A 46 -10.57 -5.36 -20.87
CA THR A 46 -9.74 -5.73 -22.01
C THR A 46 -8.37 -6.26 -21.60
N ASN A 47 -8.00 -6.13 -20.33
CA ASN A 47 -6.66 -6.43 -19.78
C ASN A 47 -5.53 -5.67 -20.50
N THR A 48 -5.75 -4.39 -20.82
CA THR A 48 -4.77 -3.53 -21.49
C THR A 48 -4.36 -2.35 -20.64
N ALA A 49 -3.11 -1.91 -20.76
CA ALA A 49 -2.55 -0.79 -20.05
C ALA A 49 -2.19 0.37 -21.00
N ASN A 50 -2.56 1.60 -20.63
CA ASN A 50 -2.06 2.81 -21.26
C ASN A 50 -1.01 3.45 -20.34
N VAL A 51 0.26 3.24 -20.65
CA VAL A 51 1.40 3.76 -19.88
C VAL A 51 1.80 5.19 -20.26
N ASN A 52 1.15 5.79 -21.25
CA ASN A 52 1.35 7.16 -21.73
C ASN A 52 0.08 7.98 -21.56
N ASN A 53 -0.48 7.99 -20.36
CA ASN A 53 -1.77 8.62 -20.07
C ASN A 53 -1.69 10.14 -19.81
N GLY A 54 -0.49 10.73 -19.89
CA GLY A 54 -0.24 12.16 -19.68
C GLY A 54 -0.07 12.58 -18.22
N HIS A 55 -0.24 11.67 -17.26
CA HIS A 55 0.03 11.93 -15.85
C HIS A 55 1.53 12.25 -15.62
N PRO A 56 1.92 13.15 -14.70
CA PRO A 56 3.34 13.45 -14.43
C PRO A 56 4.19 12.20 -14.19
N LEU A 57 3.68 11.20 -13.45
CA LEU A 57 4.39 9.94 -13.19
C LEU A 57 4.60 9.06 -14.45
N SER A 58 3.81 9.24 -15.52
CA SER A 58 3.99 8.50 -16.77
C SER A 58 5.05 9.12 -17.68
N LYS A 59 5.44 10.38 -17.47
CA LYS A 59 6.36 11.14 -18.31
C LYS A 59 7.83 10.88 -17.99
N ASP A 60 8.72 11.41 -18.85
CA ASP A 60 10.18 11.31 -18.68
C ASP A 60 10.68 12.13 -17.49
N ASP A 61 9.99 13.22 -17.11
CA ASP A 61 10.30 14.09 -15.98
C ASP A 61 9.67 13.65 -14.64
N ALA A 62 9.14 12.43 -14.57
CA ALA A 62 8.55 11.87 -13.35
C ALA A 62 9.48 11.95 -12.12
N ALA A 63 10.80 11.87 -12.33
CA ALA A 63 11.79 12.03 -11.28
C ALA A 63 11.77 13.44 -10.65
N ASP A 64 11.58 14.49 -11.46
CA ASP A 64 11.48 15.87 -10.96
C ASP A 64 10.15 16.06 -10.20
N PHE A 65 9.09 15.44 -10.67
CA PHE A 65 7.82 15.44 -9.96
C PHE A 65 7.94 14.74 -8.58
N ALA A 66 8.57 13.58 -8.49
CA ALA A 66 8.80 12.90 -7.22
C ALA A 66 9.69 13.74 -6.26
N ARG A 67 10.71 14.45 -6.77
CA ARG A 67 11.50 15.41 -5.97
C ARG A 67 10.64 16.55 -5.44
N THR A 68 9.71 17.05 -6.25
CA THR A 68 8.78 18.12 -5.84
C THR A 68 7.90 17.64 -4.69
N LEU A 69 7.30 16.43 -4.80
CA LEU A 69 6.48 15.86 -3.73
C LEU A 69 7.29 15.65 -2.44
N ARG A 70 8.51 15.12 -2.57
CA ARG A 70 9.43 14.99 -1.43
C ARG A 70 9.69 16.32 -0.76
N LYS A 71 10.02 17.35 -1.55
CA LYS A 71 10.28 18.69 -1.01
C LYS A 71 9.08 19.26 -0.29
N ILE A 72 7.86 19.10 -0.84
CA ILE A 72 6.63 19.54 -0.18
C ILE A 72 6.47 18.82 1.18
N GLY A 73 6.70 17.50 1.23
CA GLY A 73 6.65 16.75 2.48
C GLY A 73 7.67 17.26 3.50
N GLU A 74 8.95 17.40 3.10
CA GLU A 74 10.03 17.87 3.96
C GLU A 74 9.79 19.32 4.47
N ASP A 75 9.31 20.22 3.62
CA ASP A 75 8.96 21.60 3.98
C ASP A 75 7.81 21.67 5.01
N ASN A 76 6.94 20.64 5.03
CA ASN A 76 5.83 20.53 5.98
C ASN A 76 6.09 19.54 7.14
N GLY A 77 7.32 19.03 7.27
CA GLY A 77 7.77 18.21 8.40
C GLY A 77 7.33 16.74 8.36
N ILE A 78 6.91 16.23 7.20
CA ILE A 78 6.56 14.82 6.99
C ILE A 78 7.48 14.16 5.94
N TYR A 79 7.52 12.84 5.89
CA TYR A 79 8.36 12.08 4.96
C TYR A 79 7.56 11.01 4.21
N CYS A 80 8.06 10.60 3.04
CA CYS A 80 7.56 9.41 2.36
C CYS A 80 8.05 8.16 3.11
N ASN A 81 7.14 7.35 3.66
CA ASN A 81 7.53 6.13 4.37
C ASN A 81 7.61 4.92 3.45
N GLN A 82 6.67 4.76 2.59
CA GLN A 82 6.55 3.68 1.61
C GLN A 82 5.89 4.19 0.33
N SER A 83 5.83 3.34 -0.67
CA SER A 83 5.11 3.61 -1.91
C SER A 83 4.37 2.37 -2.37
N HIS A 84 3.39 2.56 -3.24
CA HIS A 84 2.66 1.49 -3.88
C HIS A 84 2.79 1.58 -5.40
N ALA A 85 3.39 0.55 -6.01
CA ALA A 85 3.54 0.45 -7.46
C ALA A 85 2.20 0.18 -8.16
N PRO A 86 2.05 0.51 -9.45
CA PRO A 86 0.85 0.18 -10.19
C PRO A 86 0.64 -1.34 -10.31
N PHE A 87 -0.59 -1.77 -10.50
CA PHE A 87 -1.00 -3.16 -10.65
C PHE A 87 -2.06 -3.31 -11.77
N PRO A 88 -2.37 -4.51 -12.28
CA PRO A 88 -1.99 -5.83 -11.79
C PRO A 88 -0.66 -6.35 -12.37
N THR A 89 0.07 -7.13 -11.59
CA THR A 89 1.38 -7.70 -11.95
C THR A 89 1.32 -8.67 -13.14
N ARG A 90 0.16 -9.27 -13.43
CA ARG A 90 -0.02 -10.10 -14.64
C ARG A 90 0.14 -9.31 -15.95
N CYS A 91 -0.04 -7.98 -15.96
CA CYS A 91 0.13 -7.13 -17.12
C CYS A 91 1.63 -6.81 -17.32
N LYS A 92 2.15 -7.17 -18.50
CA LYS A 92 3.58 -6.97 -18.79
C LYS A 92 3.96 -5.49 -18.79
N GLU A 93 3.15 -4.63 -19.39
CA GLU A 93 3.38 -3.19 -19.47
C GLU A 93 3.48 -2.56 -18.08
N ILE A 94 2.73 -3.08 -17.11
CA ILE A 94 2.80 -2.66 -15.71
C ILE A 94 4.09 -3.17 -15.05
N ARG A 95 4.48 -4.42 -15.27
CA ARG A 95 5.77 -4.93 -14.77
C ARG A 95 6.95 -4.13 -15.29
N ASP A 96 6.90 -3.67 -16.54
CA ASP A 96 7.95 -2.84 -17.13
C ASP A 96 8.12 -1.49 -16.39
N LEU A 97 7.12 -1.04 -15.62
CA LEU A 97 7.16 0.17 -14.78
C LEU A 97 7.78 -0.06 -13.40
N TYR A 98 7.96 -1.29 -12.92
CA TYR A 98 8.38 -1.54 -11.53
C TYR A 98 9.76 -0.97 -11.19
N LYS A 99 10.73 -1.02 -12.10
CA LYS A 99 12.03 -0.37 -11.87
C LYS A 99 11.88 1.15 -11.73
N LYS A 100 11.03 1.77 -12.55
CA LYS A 100 10.70 3.20 -12.42
C LYS A 100 10.02 3.47 -11.08
N SER A 101 9.08 2.62 -10.64
CA SER A 101 8.43 2.76 -9.33
C SER A 101 9.43 2.70 -8.17
N ILE A 102 10.38 1.76 -8.20
CA ILE A 102 11.44 1.65 -7.20
C ILE A 102 12.33 2.91 -7.19
N GLU A 103 12.72 3.41 -8.36
CA GLU A 103 13.52 4.63 -8.48
C GLU A 103 12.77 5.86 -7.94
N LEU A 104 11.49 6.03 -8.32
CA LEU A 104 10.65 7.13 -7.83
C LEU A 104 10.44 7.05 -6.32
N THR A 105 10.32 5.84 -5.75
CA THR A 105 10.28 5.61 -4.30
C THR A 105 11.52 6.17 -3.62
N ALA A 106 12.71 5.82 -4.13
CA ALA A 106 13.99 6.32 -3.60
C ALA A 106 14.08 7.84 -3.70
N ILE A 107 13.68 8.42 -4.83
CA ILE A 107 13.69 9.88 -5.07
C ILE A 107 12.73 10.60 -4.11
N ALA A 108 11.54 10.05 -3.88
CA ALA A 108 10.58 10.56 -2.90
C ALA A 108 11.06 10.42 -1.44
N GLY A 109 12.13 9.66 -1.19
CA GLY A 109 12.70 9.41 0.14
C GLY A 109 12.20 8.13 0.81
N GLY A 110 11.28 7.41 0.17
CA GLY A 110 10.75 6.13 0.65
C GLY A 110 11.80 5.02 0.70
N LYS A 111 11.58 4.04 1.55
CA LYS A 111 12.50 2.90 1.75
C LYS A 111 11.89 1.56 1.40
N ILE A 112 10.58 1.52 1.15
CA ILE A 112 9.81 0.33 0.80
C ILE A 112 8.93 0.68 -0.39
N CYS A 113 8.95 -0.18 -1.43
CA CYS A 113 8.02 -0.14 -2.54
C CYS A 113 7.15 -1.39 -2.50
N VAL A 114 5.86 -1.23 -2.28
CA VAL A 114 4.91 -2.33 -2.34
C VAL A 114 4.67 -2.69 -3.81
N ILE A 115 4.87 -3.94 -4.14
CA ILE A 115 4.67 -4.51 -5.47
C ILE A 115 3.86 -5.80 -5.31
N HIS A 116 2.61 -5.80 -5.77
CA HIS A 116 1.75 -6.99 -5.69
C HIS A 116 2.38 -8.20 -6.36
N PRO A 117 2.23 -9.41 -5.79
CA PRO A 117 2.49 -10.63 -6.54
C PRO A 117 1.49 -10.77 -7.70
N ASP A 118 1.80 -11.61 -8.67
CA ASP A 118 0.79 -12.06 -9.63
C ASP A 118 -0.12 -13.08 -8.93
N ASN A 119 -1.39 -12.73 -8.77
CA ASN A 119 -2.38 -13.48 -8.01
C ASN A 119 -2.56 -14.94 -8.45
N TYR A 120 -2.17 -15.26 -9.68
CA TYR A 120 -2.39 -16.56 -10.31
C TYR A 120 -1.12 -17.42 -10.42
N LYS A 121 0.02 -16.91 -9.90
CA LYS A 121 1.31 -17.57 -9.95
C LYS A 121 1.66 -18.20 -8.61
N SER A 122 2.40 -19.31 -8.69
CA SER A 122 3.04 -19.93 -7.54
C SER A 122 4.11 -19.06 -6.90
N ALA A 123 4.54 -19.40 -5.69
CA ALA A 123 5.64 -18.72 -5.00
C ALA A 123 6.94 -18.74 -5.84
N ALA A 124 7.26 -19.86 -6.49
CA ALA A 124 8.44 -19.96 -7.35
C ALA A 124 8.36 -19.04 -8.57
N GLU A 125 7.22 -18.98 -9.25
CA GLU A 125 7.02 -18.11 -10.41
C GLU A 125 7.02 -16.61 -10.04
N ASN A 126 6.45 -16.25 -8.89
CA ASN A 126 6.53 -14.88 -8.35
C ASN A 126 7.96 -14.52 -7.94
N ALA A 127 8.73 -15.48 -7.39
CA ALA A 127 10.12 -15.27 -7.05
C ALA A 127 10.99 -14.90 -8.27
N GLU A 128 10.70 -15.43 -9.45
CA GLU A 128 11.36 -15.03 -10.69
C GLU A 128 11.14 -13.55 -11.01
N ILE A 129 9.90 -13.05 -10.82
CA ILE A 129 9.58 -11.63 -11.05
C ILE A 129 10.37 -10.74 -10.09
N TYR A 130 10.39 -11.07 -8.81
CA TYR A 130 11.11 -10.29 -7.80
C TYR A 130 12.63 -10.38 -7.94
N ALA A 131 13.17 -11.53 -8.36
CA ALA A 131 14.60 -11.71 -8.60
C ALA A 131 15.15 -10.76 -9.68
N GLU A 132 14.33 -10.40 -10.68
CA GLU A 132 14.70 -9.41 -11.71
C GLU A 132 14.77 -7.98 -11.16
N LEU A 133 14.03 -7.68 -10.09
CA LEU A 133 13.91 -6.34 -9.51
C LEU A 133 14.88 -6.10 -8.35
N LEU A 134 15.22 -7.14 -7.59
CA LEU A 134 16.01 -7.04 -6.36
C LEU A 134 17.39 -6.40 -6.54
N PRO A 135 18.19 -6.69 -7.59
CA PRO A 135 19.47 -6.02 -7.79
C PRO A 135 19.30 -4.50 -7.95
N PHE A 136 18.26 -4.08 -8.67
CA PHE A 136 17.94 -2.67 -8.87
C PHE A 136 17.41 -2.01 -7.58
N ALA A 137 16.56 -2.70 -6.86
CA ALA A 137 16.04 -2.24 -5.56
C ALA A 137 17.18 -2.02 -4.54
N LYS A 138 18.13 -2.96 -4.45
CA LYS A 138 19.34 -2.83 -3.63
C LYS A 138 20.21 -1.64 -4.02
N GLN A 139 20.38 -1.39 -5.32
CA GLN A 139 21.14 -0.24 -5.81
C GLN A 139 20.51 1.09 -5.35
N HIS A 140 19.20 1.16 -5.28
CA HIS A 140 18.44 2.35 -4.85
C HIS A 140 18.20 2.41 -3.33
N GLY A 141 18.58 1.36 -2.57
CA GLY A 141 18.35 1.28 -1.13
C GLY A 141 16.87 1.21 -0.75
N VAL A 142 16.05 0.62 -1.64
CA VAL A 142 14.60 0.42 -1.47
C VAL A 142 14.31 -1.06 -1.35
N LYS A 143 13.59 -1.48 -0.32
CA LYS A 143 13.08 -2.85 -0.20
C LYS A 143 11.83 -3.03 -1.04
N ILE A 144 11.61 -4.23 -1.53
CA ILE A 144 10.35 -4.62 -2.18
C ILE A 144 9.49 -5.33 -1.14
N ALA A 145 8.27 -4.89 -0.97
CA ALA A 145 7.28 -5.57 -0.13
C ALA A 145 6.24 -6.26 -1.02
N ALA A 146 6.09 -7.58 -0.86
CA ALA A 146 4.89 -8.25 -1.35
C ALA A 146 3.72 -7.94 -0.42
N GLU A 147 2.49 -8.01 -0.95
CA GLU A 147 1.26 -7.80 -0.21
C GLU A 147 0.40 -9.06 -0.24
N ASN A 148 -0.37 -9.31 0.82
CA ASN A 148 -1.35 -10.38 0.84
C ASN A 148 -2.56 -10.03 -0.01
N MET A 149 -2.83 -10.87 -1.01
CA MET A 149 -3.84 -10.63 -2.03
C MET A 149 -5.05 -11.56 -1.88
N TRP A 150 -6.09 -11.26 -2.63
CA TRP A 150 -7.27 -12.08 -2.77
C TRP A 150 -7.77 -12.08 -4.21
N ASN A 151 -8.63 -13.06 -4.55
CA ASN A 151 -9.31 -13.17 -5.82
C ASN A 151 -10.84 -13.18 -5.62
N PHE A 152 -11.58 -12.82 -6.66
CA PHE A 152 -13.05 -13.00 -6.69
C PHE A 152 -13.38 -14.01 -7.77
N ILE A 153 -13.72 -15.24 -7.34
CA ILE A 153 -13.97 -16.35 -8.25
C ILE A 153 -15.32 -16.99 -7.91
N GLY A 154 -16.17 -17.15 -8.93
CA GLY A 154 -17.47 -17.77 -8.73
C GLY A 154 -18.40 -17.00 -7.79
N GLY A 155 -18.27 -15.68 -7.73
CA GLY A 155 -19.11 -14.81 -6.90
C GLY A 155 -18.72 -14.75 -5.42
N LYS A 156 -17.51 -15.20 -5.07
CA LYS A 156 -17.00 -15.17 -3.69
C LYS A 156 -15.50 -14.90 -3.63
N THR A 157 -15.06 -14.40 -2.49
CA THR A 157 -13.65 -14.30 -2.13
C THR A 157 -12.97 -15.65 -2.18
N SER A 158 -11.80 -15.70 -2.77
CA SER A 158 -11.04 -16.93 -3.01
C SER A 158 -9.54 -16.66 -2.82
N PRO A 159 -8.73 -17.66 -2.46
CA PRO A 159 -7.30 -17.49 -2.30
C PRO A 159 -6.60 -16.96 -3.55
N ALA A 160 -5.55 -16.18 -3.33
CA ALA A 160 -4.62 -15.65 -4.31
C ALA A 160 -3.18 -15.85 -3.81
N ALA A 161 -2.21 -15.26 -4.47
CA ALA A 161 -0.84 -15.24 -3.96
C ALA A 161 -0.77 -14.50 -2.61
N CYS A 162 -0.04 -15.05 -1.66
CA CYS A 162 0.14 -14.48 -0.30
C CYS A 162 -1.17 -14.31 0.50
N SER A 163 -2.26 -14.98 0.15
CA SER A 163 -3.58 -14.76 0.75
C SER A 163 -3.73 -15.23 2.19
N ASP A 164 -2.86 -16.11 2.64
CA ASP A 164 -2.78 -16.62 4.01
C ASP A 164 -1.33 -16.70 4.48
N GLU A 165 -1.12 -16.95 5.78
CA GLU A 165 0.20 -16.95 6.39
C GLU A 165 1.14 -18.02 5.84
N VAL A 166 0.61 -19.14 5.38
CA VAL A 166 1.40 -20.25 4.81
C VAL A 166 1.86 -19.87 3.41
N SER A 167 0.93 -19.48 2.56
CA SER A 167 1.23 -19.03 1.20
C SER A 167 2.18 -17.82 1.20
N PHE A 168 1.99 -16.87 2.10
CA PHE A 168 2.89 -15.72 2.19
C PHE A 168 4.31 -16.13 2.60
N ARG A 169 4.43 -17.04 3.59
CA ARG A 169 5.74 -17.57 4.00
C ARG A 169 6.44 -18.29 2.85
N GLU A 170 5.71 -19.08 2.06
CA GLU A 170 6.25 -19.75 0.87
C GLU A 170 6.83 -18.75 -0.14
N HIS A 171 6.16 -17.60 -0.35
CA HIS A 171 6.68 -16.54 -1.24
C HIS A 171 7.96 -15.89 -0.68
N LEU A 172 7.99 -15.59 0.62
CA LEU A 172 9.19 -15.05 1.28
C LEU A 172 10.37 -16.02 1.20
N ASP A 173 10.13 -17.30 1.44
CA ASP A 173 11.15 -18.35 1.42
C ASP A 173 11.64 -18.64 -0.02
N ALA A 174 10.77 -18.57 -1.02
CA ALA A 174 11.14 -18.75 -2.43
C ALA A 174 12.04 -17.62 -2.93
N VAL A 175 11.82 -16.38 -2.50
CA VAL A 175 12.67 -15.24 -2.85
C VAL A 175 13.94 -15.22 -1.99
N ASN A 176 13.83 -15.51 -0.71
CA ASN A 176 14.93 -15.63 0.28
C ASN A 176 15.97 -14.50 0.20
N ASP A 177 15.51 -13.25 0.31
CA ASP A 177 16.36 -12.06 0.24
C ASP A 177 15.96 -11.05 1.33
N ASP A 178 16.93 -10.37 1.95
CA ASP A 178 16.67 -9.38 3.02
C ASP A 178 16.04 -8.07 2.50
N TYR A 179 16.10 -7.84 1.19
CA TYR A 179 15.42 -6.73 0.52
C TYR A 179 14.00 -7.10 0.06
N PHE A 180 13.56 -8.33 0.34
CA PHE A 180 12.19 -8.77 0.10
C PHE A 180 11.47 -8.99 1.42
N VAL A 181 10.41 -8.23 1.66
CA VAL A 181 9.69 -8.14 2.93
C VAL A 181 8.18 -8.25 2.73
N ALA A 182 7.42 -8.24 3.80
CA ALA A 182 5.97 -8.30 3.77
C ALA A 182 5.34 -6.93 4.05
N CYS A 183 4.39 -6.55 3.21
CA CYS A 183 3.32 -5.61 3.53
C CYS A 183 2.10 -6.43 3.93
N VAL A 184 1.60 -6.25 5.14
CA VAL A 184 0.34 -6.88 5.54
C VAL A 184 -0.79 -5.89 5.39
N ASP A 185 -1.68 -6.17 4.42
CA ASP A 185 -2.98 -5.51 4.35
C ASP A 185 -3.92 -6.20 5.34
N ILE A 186 -4.37 -5.39 6.30
CA ILE A 186 -5.21 -5.84 7.41
C ILE A 186 -6.60 -6.22 6.92
N GLY A 187 -7.17 -5.43 6.01
CA GLY A 187 -8.50 -5.67 5.49
C GLY A 187 -8.57 -6.91 4.62
N HIS A 188 -7.59 -7.10 3.73
CA HIS A 188 -7.49 -8.32 2.92
C HIS A 188 -7.41 -9.58 3.79
N ALA A 189 -6.57 -9.55 4.85
CA ALA A 189 -6.41 -10.70 5.75
C ALA A 189 -7.68 -11.07 6.54
N GLU A 190 -8.59 -10.12 6.76
CA GLU A 190 -9.85 -10.36 7.49
C GLU A 190 -11.02 -10.75 6.59
N MET A 191 -10.83 -10.82 5.26
CA MET A 191 -11.90 -11.20 4.34
C MET A 191 -12.29 -12.68 4.49
N ALA A 192 -13.58 -12.95 4.64
CA ALA A 192 -14.12 -14.29 4.77
C ALA A 192 -13.81 -15.14 3.53
N GLY A 193 -13.38 -16.39 3.75
CA GLY A 193 -13.05 -17.36 2.68
C GLY A 193 -11.56 -17.51 2.40
N LEU A 194 -10.69 -16.82 3.14
CA LEU A 194 -9.23 -16.96 3.01
C LEU A 194 -8.59 -17.83 4.11
N ASP A 195 -9.40 -18.32 5.09
CA ASP A 195 -8.97 -19.17 6.21
C ASP A 195 -7.82 -18.59 7.07
N THR A 196 -7.67 -17.28 7.04
CA THR A 196 -6.66 -16.52 7.79
C THR A 196 -7.30 -15.39 8.60
N SER A 197 -6.47 -14.57 9.22
CA SER A 197 -6.80 -13.28 9.83
C SER A 197 -5.54 -12.41 9.92
N ALA A 198 -5.70 -11.12 10.11
CA ALA A 198 -4.57 -10.22 10.32
C ALA A 198 -3.71 -10.66 11.51
N GLU A 199 -4.32 -11.13 12.61
CA GLU A 199 -3.58 -11.65 13.78
C GLU A 199 -2.71 -12.86 13.39
N LYS A 200 -3.26 -13.86 12.69
CA LYS A 200 -2.51 -15.05 12.26
C LYS A 200 -1.37 -14.68 11.34
N MET A 201 -1.64 -13.84 10.34
CA MET A 201 -0.66 -13.43 9.35
C MET A 201 0.48 -12.64 9.99
N LEU A 202 0.18 -11.61 10.78
CA LEU A 202 1.17 -10.81 11.49
C LEU A 202 2.08 -11.68 12.37
N VAL A 203 1.50 -12.55 13.19
CA VAL A 203 2.26 -13.42 14.10
C VAL A 203 3.14 -14.41 13.34
N ALA A 204 2.64 -15.01 12.26
CA ALA A 204 3.40 -15.98 11.47
C ALA A 204 4.55 -15.35 10.69
N LEU A 205 4.37 -14.16 10.15
CA LEU A 205 5.40 -13.47 9.37
C LEU A 205 6.43 -12.75 10.22
N GLY A 206 6.06 -12.31 11.42
CA GLY A 206 6.98 -11.74 12.43
C GLY A 206 7.76 -10.53 11.91
N ASP A 207 9.08 -10.58 11.99
CA ASP A 207 10.00 -9.51 11.61
C ASP A 207 10.07 -9.24 10.07
N LYS A 208 9.52 -10.14 9.27
CA LYS A 208 9.36 -9.91 7.83
C LYS A 208 8.29 -8.87 7.53
N VAL A 209 7.35 -8.59 8.44
CA VAL A 209 6.37 -7.51 8.31
C VAL A 209 7.07 -6.17 8.54
N GLN A 210 7.26 -5.40 7.47
CA GLN A 210 7.97 -4.11 7.55
C GLN A 210 7.12 -2.92 7.12
N CYS A 211 5.98 -3.14 6.50
CA CYS A 211 4.97 -2.13 6.23
C CYS A 211 3.55 -2.72 6.36
N LEU A 212 2.58 -1.84 6.41
CA LEU A 212 1.17 -2.18 6.56
C LEU A 212 0.33 -1.37 5.58
N HIS A 213 -0.78 -1.99 5.16
CA HIS A 213 -1.95 -1.29 4.66
C HIS A 213 -3.09 -1.52 5.66
N ILE A 214 -3.64 -0.43 6.17
CA ILE A 214 -4.65 -0.49 7.24
C ILE A 214 -5.93 0.15 6.75
N HIS A 215 -6.96 -0.66 6.63
CA HIS A 215 -8.33 -0.21 6.39
C HIS A 215 -9.33 -1.11 7.12
N ASP A 216 -10.57 -0.69 7.19
CA ASP A 216 -11.68 -1.46 7.74
C ASP A 216 -12.60 -1.97 6.62
N ASN A 217 -13.28 -3.09 6.88
CA ASN A 217 -14.27 -3.66 5.98
C ASN A 217 -15.35 -4.45 6.74
N ASP A 218 -16.34 -4.96 6.02
CA ASP A 218 -17.44 -5.75 6.56
C ASP A 218 -17.14 -7.24 6.67
N LEU A 219 -15.87 -7.65 6.48
CA LEU A 219 -15.35 -9.02 6.41
C LEU A 219 -15.79 -9.80 5.16
N ILE A 220 -16.46 -9.15 4.22
CA ILE A 220 -16.97 -9.77 2.96
C ILE A 220 -16.44 -9.03 1.74
N HIS A 221 -16.47 -7.70 1.79
CA HIS A 221 -16.05 -6.83 0.69
C HIS A 221 -14.77 -6.09 1.05
N ASP A 222 -13.93 -5.90 0.07
CA ASP A 222 -12.74 -5.08 0.17
C ASP A 222 -13.11 -3.58 0.17
N SER A 223 -13.59 -3.11 1.31
CA SER A 223 -14.30 -1.83 1.43
C SER A 223 -13.40 -0.62 1.59
N HIS A 224 -12.14 -0.78 1.95
CA HIS A 224 -11.15 0.29 2.18
C HIS A 224 -11.72 1.50 2.94
N GLN A 225 -12.37 1.24 4.08
CA GLN A 225 -12.93 2.27 4.96
C GLN A 225 -11.97 2.59 6.12
N ILE A 226 -12.22 3.70 6.82
CA ILE A 226 -11.38 4.09 7.97
C ILE A 226 -11.52 3.09 9.13
N PRO A 227 -10.43 2.82 9.88
CA PRO A 227 -10.49 2.00 11.09
C PRO A 227 -11.62 2.36 12.04
N PHE A 228 -12.27 1.35 12.62
CA PHE A 228 -13.42 1.44 13.55
C PHE A 228 -14.74 1.89 12.92
N SER A 229 -14.84 1.90 11.61
CA SER A 229 -16.10 2.25 10.94
C SER A 229 -16.93 1.02 10.53
N MET A 230 -16.31 -0.18 10.54
CA MET A 230 -16.95 -1.42 10.14
C MET A 230 -16.68 -2.56 11.14
N ASN A 231 -16.20 -3.74 10.69
CA ASN A 231 -16.26 -4.98 11.49
C ASN A 231 -14.91 -5.55 11.93
N ILE A 232 -13.78 -4.97 11.56
CA ILE A 232 -12.46 -5.48 11.93
C ILE A 232 -12.19 -5.22 13.42
N ASP A 233 -11.73 -6.28 14.13
CA ASP A 233 -11.31 -6.19 15.53
C ASP A 233 -9.87 -5.64 15.64
N PHE A 234 -9.72 -4.34 15.63
CA PHE A 234 -8.42 -3.68 15.75
C PHE A 234 -7.71 -3.94 17.09
N ALA A 235 -8.38 -4.42 18.13
CA ALA A 235 -7.71 -4.82 19.35
C ALA A 235 -6.83 -6.06 19.13
N LYS A 236 -7.30 -7.04 18.34
CA LYS A 236 -6.50 -8.19 17.93
C LYS A 236 -5.31 -7.79 17.06
N VAL A 237 -5.53 -6.89 16.09
CA VAL A 237 -4.46 -6.36 15.23
C VAL A 237 -3.37 -5.69 16.06
N VAL A 238 -3.73 -4.78 16.98
CA VAL A 238 -2.80 -4.10 17.86
C VAL A 238 -2.03 -5.09 18.74
N ASN A 239 -2.70 -6.08 19.30
CA ASN A 239 -2.05 -7.10 20.12
C ASN A 239 -1.04 -7.93 19.30
N ALA A 240 -1.37 -8.27 18.05
CA ALA A 240 -0.47 -8.98 17.15
C ALA A 240 0.77 -8.12 16.80
N LEU A 241 0.57 -6.84 16.46
CA LEU A 241 1.65 -5.90 16.18
C LEU A 241 2.60 -5.71 17.39
N LYS A 242 2.04 -5.62 18.61
CA LYS A 242 2.84 -5.62 19.85
C LYS A 242 3.64 -6.91 20.01
N LYS A 243 3.02 -8.06 19.76
CA LYS A 243 3.64 -9.38 19.91
C LYS A 243 4.84 -9.59 18.99
N ILE A 244 4.79 -9.07 17.78
CA ILE A 244 5.90 -9.15 16.82
C ILE A 244 6.90 -8.01 16.95
N ASP A 245 6.68 -7.09 17.90
CA ASP A 245 7.51 -5.88 18.10
C ASP A 245 7.64 -5.06 16.80
N TYR A 246 6.51 -4.87 16.09
CA TYR A 246 6.47 -4.14 14.82
C TYR A 246 7.14 -2.76 14.95
N LYS A 247 7.93 -2.38 13.93
CA LYS A 247 8.74 -1.15 13.95
C LYS A 247 8.37 -0.14 12.88
N GLY A 248 7.51 -0.52 11.94
CA GLY A 248 7.09 0.35 10.84
C GLY A 248 6.02 1.37 11.27
N ASP A 249 5.56 2.14 10.31
CA ASP A 249 4.52 3.15 10.49
C ASP A 249 3.12 2.52 10.37
N LEU A 250 2.13 3.16 10.99
CA LEU A 250 0.73 2.81 10.83
C LEU A 250 0.19 3.53 9.59
N THR A 251 0.22 2.85 8.44
CA THR A 251 -0.16 3.42 7.16
C THR A 251 -1.60 3.05 6.80
N LEU A 252 -2.46 4.05 6.66
CA LEU A 252 -3.82 3.83 6.16
C LEU A 252 -3.84 3.63 4.64
N GLU A 253 -4.64 2.67 4.19
CA GLU A 253 -5.07 2.52 2.80
C GLU A 253 -6.61 2.54 2.72
N ALA A 254 -7.22 3.56 3.30
CA ALA A 254 -8.67 3.73 3.32
C ALA A 254 -9.15 4.48 2.05
N SER A 255 -8.75 3.97 0.88
CA SER A 255 -8.89 4.63 -0.41
C SER A 255 -10.33 4.90 -0.84
N SER A 256 -11.28 4.04 -0.45
CA SER A 256 -12.69 4.22 -0.76
C SER A 256 -13.42 5.19 0.19
N TYR A 257 -12.79 5.57 1.29
CA TYR A 257 -13.41 6.46 2.27
C TYR A 257 -13.74 7.85 1.69
N LEU A 258 -12.78 8.43 0.98
CA LEU A 258 -12.96 9.73 0.35
C LEU A 258 -13.83 9.64 -0.92
N SER A 259 -13.56 8.69 -1.80
CA SER A 259 -14.26 8.53 -3.08
C SER A 259 -15.75 8.26 -2.92
N SER A 260 -16.16 7.57 -1.85
CA SER A 260 -17.56 7.26 -1.57
C SER A 260 -18.40 8.46 -1.08
N ARG A 261 -17.78 9.59 -0.73
CA ARG A 261 -18.46 10.72 -0.07
C ARG A 261 -18.82 11.91 -0.96
N GLY A 262 -18.32 11.92 -2.21
CA GLY A 262 -18.70 12.94 -3.20
C GLY A 262 -18.33 14.36 -2.76
N TYR A 263 -17.09 14.60 -2.36
CA TYR A 263 -16.60 15.91 -1.92
C TYR A 263 -16.75 16.97 -3.02
N ALA A 264 -17.33 18.12 -2.67
CA ALA A 264 -17.66 19.18 -3.62
C ALA A 264 -16.55 20.23 -3.77
N ASP A 265 -15.66 20.36 -2.77
CA ASP A 265 -14.64 21.41 -2.69
C ASP A 265 -13.43 20.97 -1.84
N ARG A 266 -12.37 21.79 -1.87
CA ARG A 266 -11.13 21.52 -1.14
C ARG A 266 -11.33 21.44 0.38
N GLU A 267 -12.23 22.22 0.95
CA GLU A 267 -12.47 22.23 2.40
C GLU A 267 -13.08 20.91 2.85
N SER A 268 -14.05 20.40 2.09
CA SER A 268 -14.68 19.09 2.38
C SER A 268 -13.67 17.93 2.25
N VAL A 269 -12.78 17.96 1.24
CA VAL A 269 -11.69 16.98 1.13
C VAL A 269 -10.76 17.05 2.35
N PHE A 270 -10.34 18.25 2.76
CA PHE A 270 -9.47 18.41 3.93
C PHE A 270 -10.13 17.92 5.21
N ASN A 271 -11.44 18.13 5.39
CA ASN A 271 -12.17 17.57 6.51
C ASN A 271 -12.14 16.02 6.48
N GLY A 272 -12.28 15.40 5.31
CA GLY A 272 -12.12 13.95 5.15
C GLY A 272 -10.71 13.46 5.52
N VAL A 273 -9.66 14.19 5.13
CA VAL A 273 -8.27 13.85 5.51
C VAL A 273 -8.06 13.95 7.03
N LYS A 274 -8.70 14.93 7.71
CA LYS A 274 -8.70 14.99 9.18
C LYS A 274 -9.40 13.81 9.83
N GLU A 275 -10.46 13.27 9.20
CA GLU A 275 -11.15 12.08 9.69
C GLU A 275 -10.27 10.82 9.51
N LEU A 276 -9.53 10.70 8.38
CA LEU A 276 -8.49 9.67 8.23
C LEU A 276 -7.48 9.76 9.38
N TYR A 277 -6.94 10.94 9.63
CA TYR A 277 -5.97 11.14 10.73
C TYR A 277 -6.56 10.80 12.10
N ALA A 278 -7.77 11.22 12.38
CA ALA A 278 -8.45 10.91 13.66
C ALA A 278 -8.58 9.39 13.88
N SER A 279 -8.87 8.63 12.82
CA SER A 279 -9.02 7.17 12.90
C SER A 279 -7.69 6.48 13.20
N VAL A 280 -6.60 6.83 12.51
CA VAL A 280 -5.28 6.23 12.77
C VAL A 280 -4.69 6.69 14.10
N LYS A 281 -4.98 7.92 14.52
CA LYS A 281 -4.60 8.42 15.86
C LYS A 281 -5.27 7.59 16.95
N LYS A 282 -6.56 7.30 16.83
CA LYS A 282 -7.29 6.41 17.73
C LYS A 282 -6.66 5.01 17.76
N LEU A 283 -6.26 4.47 16.60
CA LEU A 283 -5.54 3.19 16.53
C LEU A 283 -4.19 3.27 17.26
N LYS A 284 -3.42 4.33 17.03
CA LYS A 284 -2.13 4.58 17.68
C LYS A 284 -2.25 4.67 19.23
N GLU A 285 -3.34 5.22 19.73
CA GLU A 285 -3.62 5.35 21.17
C GLU A 285 -3.90 4.00 21.87
N MET A 286 -4.14 2.91 21.11
CA MET A 286 -4.31 1.55 21.64
C MET A 286 -2.97 0.85 21.95
N PHE A 287 -1.84 1.39 21.50
CA PHE A 287 -0.50 0.88 21.80
C PHE A 287 0.03 1.42 23.14
#